data_980c346167022cf43997590fcee57e03
#
_entry.id   980c346167022cf43997590fcee57e03
#
_cell.length_a   1.000
_cell.length_b   1.000
_cell.length_c   1.000
_cell.angle_alpha   90.00
_cell.angle_beta   90.00
_cell.angle_gamma   90.00
#
_symmetry.space_group_name_H-M   'P 1'
#
loop_
_entity.id
_entity.type
_entity.pdbx_description
1 polymer ?
#
loop_
_entity_poly.entity_id
_entity_poly.type
_entity_poly.pdbx_seq_one_letter_code
_entity_poly.pdbx_strand_id
1 'polypeptide(L)'
;MKLLSLILPATLLGLSACALWPTPAATPRQLLANVAALAQPTHDARFEALTVQLETAGLPYTIEAFTGRRATPGRNLVVRTGPVTGKQILLTAHYDAFEMESGKLVDGVVDNAGSVVAMIEATRRVSGKTKHSVTLFLTDQEELGLVGALAFITVHGVEDIAAVINADINANGDTLIHGLNNGAQSTFITEAVRELCMELKRSCLDFPEYPPSDDSAFSAAGAPTVSLGHQPKAEAEKLRAFMLNPPETAPDPATIPEVLGLIHTPNDTIDRVEPATLAMAADFFTALVLKLDSGLE
;
A
#
# COMPACT_ATOMS: atom_id res chain seq x y z
N MET A 1 -21.79 -14.49 73.80
CA MET A 1 -20.88 -14.58 72.64
C MET A 1 -21.48 -13.72 71.53
N LYS A 2 -20.90 -12.53 71.29
CA LYS A 2 -21.31 -11.62 70.24
C LYS A 2 -20.31 -11.81 69.06
N LEU A 3 -20.80 -12.26 67.90
CA LEU A 3 -20.02 -12.26 66.68
C LEU A 3 -19.93 -10.84 66.10
N LEU A 4 -18.74 -10.32 65.99
CA LEU A 4 -18.39 -9.10 65.23
C LEU A 4 -18.22 -9.52 63.76
N SER A 5 -19.09 -9.01 62.87
CA SER A 5 -18.89 -9.10 61.44
C SER A 5 -17.97 -7.98 61.00
N LEU A 6 -16.80 -8.34 60.48
CA LEU A 6 -15.88 -7.40 59.76
C LEU A 6 -16.42 -7.20 58.36
N ILE A 7 -16.80 -5.98 58.03
CA ILE A 7 -17.07 -5.53 56.65
C ILE A 7 -15.76 -4.96 56.10
N LEU A 8 -15.15 -5.64 55.11
CA LEU A 8 -14.06 -5.10 54.31
C LEU A 8 -14.60 -4.12 53.27
N PRO A 9 -14.00 -2.93 53.09
CA PRO A 9 -14.38 -2.04 52.02
C PRO A 9 -13.84 -2.59 50.68
N ALA A 10 -14.68 -2.72 49.68
CA ALA A 10 -14.32 -3.00 48.30
C ALA A 10 -13.65 -1.74 47.69
N THR A 11 -12.37 -1.78 47.49
CA THR A 11 -11.63 -0.79 46.69
C THR A 11 -12.03 -0.91 45.25
N LEU A 12 -12.83 0.03 44.72
CA LEU A 12 -13.03 0.23 43.27
C LEU A 12 -11.68 0.66 42.69
N LEU A 13 -11.02 -0.24 41.95
CA LEU A 13 -9.96 0.13 41.02
C LEU A 13 -10.60 0.87 39.84
N GLY A 14 -10.51 2.19 39.87
CA GLY A 14 -10.85 3.03 38.74
C GLY A 14 -9.91 2.71 37.55
N LEU A 15 -10.45 2.04 36.55
CA LEU A 15 -9.80 1.98 35.24
C LEU A 15 -9.80 3.41 34.66
N SER A 16 -8.70 4.12 34.84
CA SER A 16 -8.43 5.35 34.07
C SER A 16 -8.41 4.97 32.59
N ALA A 17 -9.47 5.27 31.88
CA ALA A 17 -9.45 5.33 30.44
C ALA A 17 -8.44 6.41 30.05
N CYS A 18 -7.20 6.04 29.75
CA CYS A 18 -6.29 6.93 29.06
C CYS A 18 -6.99 7.33 27.76
N ALA A 19 -7.44 8.57 27.67
CA ALA A 19 -7.86 9.17 26.43
C ALA A 19 -6.64 9.08 25.49
N LEU A 20 -6.70 8.14 24.55
CA LEU A 20 -5.68 8.03 23.50
C LEU A 20 -5.78 9.30 22.66
N TRP A 21 -4.88 10.23 22.89
CA TRP A 21 -4.70 11.35 21.97
C TRP A 21 -4.43 10.79 20.59
N PRO A 22 -5.07 11.32 19.53
CA PRO A 22 -4.80 10.81 18.20
C PRO A 22 -3.31 10.93 17.91
N THR A 23 -2.66 9.81 17.60
CA THR A 23 -1.24 9.81 17.25
C THR A 23 -1.04 10.76 16.07
N PRO A 24 -0.13 11.74 16.17
CA PRO A 24 0.13 12.68 15.07
C PRO A 24 0.50 11.94 13.79
N ALA A 25 0.21 12.55 12.64
CA ALA A 25 0.68 12.04 11.35
C ALA A 25 2.21 11.99 11.33
N ALA A 26 2.76 10.95 10.71
CA ALA A 26 4.20 10.87 10.51
C ALA A 26 4.69 12.04 9.65
N THR A 27 5.80 12.63 10.05
CA THR A 27 6.44 13.69 9.25
C THR A 27 7.06 13.13 7.98
N PRO A 28 7.21 13.95 6.91
CA PRO A 28 7.89 13.49 5.69
C PRO A 28 9.27 12.87 5.95
N ARG A 29 10.02 13.42 6.91
CA ARG A 29 11.33 12.87 7.31
C ARG A 29 11.23 11.49 7.97
N GLN A 30 10.20 11.24 8.78
CA GLN A 30 9.97 9.94 9.37
C GLN A 30 9.57 8.91 8.32
N LEU A 31 8.73 9.30 7.36
CA LEU A 31 8.38 8.43 6.23
C LEU A 31 9.61 8.05 5.41
N LEU A 32 10.47 9.02 5.07
CA LEU A 32 11.74 8.75 4.37
C LEU A 32 12.64 7.78 5.15
N ALA A 33 12.76 7.97 6.47
CA ALA A 33 13.55 7.07 7.32
C ALA A 33 12.98 5.64 7.31
N ASN A 34 11.65 5.50 7.28
CA ASN A 34 10.99 4.20 7.18
C ASN A 34 11.24 3.53 5.82
N VAL A 35 11.22 4.29 4.73
CA VAL A 35 11.59 3.78 3.39
C VAL A 35 13.03 3.28 3.39
N ALA A 36 13.97 4.09 3.89
CA ALA A 36 15.38 3.72 3.95
C ALA A 36 15.63 2.45 4.78
N ALA A 37 14.81 2.21 5.82
CA ALA A 37 14.91 1.01 6.63
C ALA A 37 14.49 -0.27 5.89
N LEU A 38 13.74 -0.17 4.77
CA LEU A 38 13.36 -1.31 3.94
C LEU A 38 14.39 -1.65 2.85
N ALA A 39 15.39 -0.78 2.61
CA ALA A 39 16.51 -1.08 1.72
C ALA A 39 17.45 -2.10 2.39
N GLN A 40 17.11 -3.37 2.30
CA GLN A 40 17.81 -4.46 2.99
C GLN A 40 18.47 -5.42 1.99
N PRO A 41 19.59 -6.06 2.35
CA PRO A 41 20.34 -6.90 1.41
C PRO A 41 19.69 -8.25 1.12
N THR A 42 18.68 -8.67 1.90
CA THR A 42 17.96 -9.95 1.73
C THR A 42 16.48 -9.78 1.97
N HIS A 43 15.65 -10.65 1.36
CA HIS A 43 14.21 -10.69 1.58
C HIS A 43 13.85 -10.89 3.07
N ASP A 44 14.56 -11.74 3.80
CA ASP A 44 14.31 -11.94 5.23
C ASP A 44 14.58 -10.69 6.05
N ALA A 45 15.70 -10.00 5.82
CA ALA A 45 15.99 -8.75 6.51
C ALA A 45 14.97 -7.64 6.17
N ARG A 46 14.51 -7.58 4.91
CA ARG A 46 13.47 -6.65 4.47
C ARG A 46 12.13 -6.96 5.16
N PHE A 47 11.76 -8.23 5.23
CA PHE A 47 10.57 -8.68 5.97
C PHE A 47 10.65 -8.34 7.46
N GLU A 48 11.78 -8.59 8.12
CA GLU A 48 12.00 -8.22 9.53
C GLU A 48 11.89 -6.71 9.74
N ALA A 49 12.50 -5.91 8.88
CA ALA A 49 12.40 -4.45 8.95
C ALA A 49 10.95 -3.97 8.79
N LEU A 50 10.17 -4.62 7.92
CA LEU A 50 8.75 -4.32 7.70
C LEU A 50 7.91 -4.67 8.94
N THR A 51 8.12 -5.82 9.56
CA THR A 51 7.41 -6.21 10.79
C THR A 51 7.67 -5.24 11.93
N VAL A 52 8.91 -4.77 12.10
CA VAL A 52 9.27 -3.72 13.08
C VAL A 52 8.51 -2.42 12.82
N GLN A 53 8.30 -2.05 11.55
CA GLN A 53 7.52 -0.85 11.21
C GLN A 53 6.05 -1.00 11.59
N LEU A 54 5.43 -2.16 11.30
CA LEU A 54 4.04 -2.45 11.68
C LEU A 54 3.86 -2.43 13.20
N GLU A 55 4.77 -3.02 13.96
CA GLU A 55 4.78 -3.00 15.42
C GLU A 55 4.92 -1.56 15.97
N THR A 56 5.84 -0.78 15.41
CA THR A 56 6.05 0.63 15.78
C THR A 56 4.83 1.49 15.47
N ALA A 57 4.13 1.17 14.37
CA ALA A 57 2.88 1.84 13.99
C ALA A 57 1.68 1.41 14.87
N GLY A 58 1.84 0.40 15.74
CA GLY A 58 0.76 -0.16 16.54
C GLY A 58 -0.28 -0.92 15.72
N LEU A 59 0.15 -1.51 14.60
CA LEU A 59 -0.69 -2.26 13.67
C LEU A 59 -0.44 -3.76 13.85
N PRO A 60 -1.30 -4.48 14.59
CA PRO A 60 -1.19 -5.93 14.73
C PRO A 60 -1.42 -6.58 13.37
N TYR A 61 -0.60 -7.56 13.04
CA TYR A 61 -0.61 -8.24 11.74
C TYR A 61 -0.66 -9.76 11.89
N THR A 62 -1.06 -10.43 10.82
CA THR A 62 -0.90 -11.87 10.62
C THR A 62 0.01 -12.14 9.43
N ILE A 63 0.78 -13.23 9.51
CA ILE A 63 1.61 -13.70 8.42
C ILE A 63 0.85 -14.81 7.70
N GLU A 64 0.62 -14.63 6.40
CA GLU A 64 0.03 -15.66 5.54
C GLU A 64 1.15 -16.28 4.67
N ALA A 65 1.65 -17.42 5.12
CA ALA A 65 2.68 -18.15 4.40
C ALA A 65 2.09 -18.88 3.19
N PHE A 66 2.79 -18.85 2.09
CA PHE A 66 2.43 -19.56 0.86
C PHE A 66 3.66 -20.20 0.19
N THR A 67 3.40 -21.06 -0.78
CA THR A 67 4.46 -21.62 -1.63
C THR A 67 4.38 -20.97 -3.01
N GLY A 68 5.39 -20.21 -3.33
CA GLY A 68 5.52 -19.52 -4.59
C GLY A 68 6.05 -20.37 -5.73
N ARG A 69 6.44 -19.72 -6.82
CA ARG A 69 7.03 -20.39 -7.98
C ARG A 69 8.31 -21.14 -7.60
N ARG A 70 8.57 -22.29 -8.22
CA ARG A 70 9.73 -23.15 -7.96
C ARG A 70 9.86 -23.56 -6.48
N ALA A 71 8.73 -23.68 -5.77
CA ALA A 71 8.65 -23.99 -4.35
C ALA A 71 9.37 -22.99 -3.43
N THR A 72 9.50 -21.72 -3.85
CA THR A 72 10.05 -20.66 -3.02
C THR A 72 9.05 -20.29 -1.93
N PRO A 73 9.41 -20.28 -0.64
CA PRO A 73 8.52 -19.80 0.43
C PRO A 73 8.22 -18.31 0.25
N GLY A 74 6.96 -17.93 0.43
CA GLY A 74 6.51 -16.54 0.44
C GLY A 74 5.69 -16.24 1.69
N ARG A 75 5.61 -14.96 2.06
CA ARG A 75 4.96 -14.49 3.30
C ARG A 75 4.24 -13.18 3.05
N ASN A 76 2.94 -13.20 2.89
CA ASN A 76 2.15 -11.97 2.91
C ASN A 76 1.93 -11.49 4.34
N LEU A 77 1.79 -10.19 4.53
CA LEU A 77 1.43 -9.57 5.80
C LEU A 77 0.03 -8.95 5.69
N VAL A 78 -0.83 -9.27 6.64
CA VAL A 78 -2.22 -8.81 6.67
C VAL A 78 -2.51 -8.08 7.96
N VAL A 79 -2.87 -6.81 7.87
CA VAL A 79 -3.33 -5.97 8.98
C VAL A 79 -4.81 -5.70 8.79
N ARG A 80 -5.64 -5.99 9.79
CA ARG A 80 -7.07 -5.69 9.74
C ARG A 80 -7.42 -4.62 10.77
N THR A 81 -8.14 -3.58 10.33
CA THR A 81 -8.64 -2.50 11.18
C THR A 81 -10.13 -2.28 10.95
N GLY A 82 -10.82 -1.71 11.94
CA GLY A 82 -12.28 -1.50 11.87
C GLY A 82 -13.10 -2.74 12.23
N PRO A 83 -14.40 -2.73 11.95
CA PRO A 83 -15.31 -3.84 12.27
C PRO A 83 -15.01 -5.06 11.39
N VAL A 84 -15.18 -6.27 11.96
CA VAL A 84 -14.85 -7.55 11.29
C VAL A 84 -15.98 -8.05 10.39
N THR A 85 -17.08 -7.32 10.28
CA THR A 85 -18.29 -7.76 9.56
C THR A 85 -18.53 -6.93 8.29
N GLY A 86 -19.00 -7.58 7.23
CA GLY A 86 -19.34 -6.92 5.97
C GLY A 86 -18.16 -6.86 4.98
N LYS A 87 -18.35 -6.06 3.95
CA LYS A 87 -17.34 -5.86 2.91
C LYS A 87 -16.15 -5.05 3.43
N GLN A 88 -14.99 -5.28 2.84
CA GLN A 88 -13.75 -4.62 3.22
C GLN A 88 -13.17 -3.76 2.09
N ILE A 89 -12.47 -2.71 2.48
CA ILE A 89 -11.58 -1.96 1.58
C ILE A 89 -10.17 -2.54 1.76
N LEU A 90 -9.59 -3.02 0.67
CA LEU A 90 -8.24 -3.59 0.65
C LEU A 90 -7.24 -2.55 0.15
N LEU A 91 -6.23 -2.26 0.97
CA LEU A 91 -5.05 -1.50 0.59
C LEU A 91 -3.93 -2.49 0.29
N THR A 92 -3.30 -2.43 -0.86
CA THR A 92 -2.20 -3.35 -1.21
C THR A 92 -1.00 -2.64 -1.79
N ALA A 93 0.18 -3.14 -1.44
CA ALA A 93 1.47 -2.79 -2.02
C ALA A 93 2.41 -3.97 -1.81
N HIS A 94 3.27 -4.28 -2.78
CA HIS A 94 4.27 -5.32 -2.59
C HIS A 94 5.47 -4.81 -1.80
N TYR A 95 6.03 -5.69 -0.98
CA TYR A 95 7.19 -5.33 -0.16
C TYR A 95 8.48 -6.03 -0.61
N ASP A 96 8.38 -7.04 -1.48
CA ASP A 96 9.56 -7.64 -2.08
C ASP A 96 10.32 -6.63 -2.95
N ALA A 97 11.51 -6.96 -3.33
CA ALA A 97 12.34 -6.15 -4.22
C ALA A 97 12.95 -7.05 -5.28
N PHE A 98 13.19 -6.48 -6.44
CA PHE A 98 13.76 -7.20 -7.57
C PHE A 98 15.12 -7.81 -7.24
N GLU A 99 15.31 -9.10 -7.54
CA GLU A 99 16.57 -9.81 -7.42
C GLU A 99 17.27 -9.84 -8.77
N MET A 100 18.46 -9.23 -8.82
CA MET A 100 19.30 -9.23 -10.02
C MET A 100 19.86 -10.64 -10.30
N GLU A 101 20.28 -10.88 -11.53
CA GLU A 101 20.93 -12.15 -11.92
C GLU A 101 22.14 -12.53 -11.03
N SER A 102 22.76 -11.57 -10.39
CA SER A 102 23.83 -11.78 -9.42
C SER A 102 23.38 -12.37 -8.08
N GLY A 103 22.06 -12.50 -7.85
CA GLY A 103 21.45 -12.87 -6.57
C GLY A 103 21.41 -11.74 -5.54
N LYS A 104 21.74 -10.51 -5.93
CA LYS A 104 21.67 -9.33 -5.06
C LYS A 104 20.34 -8.61 -5.28
N LEU A 105 19.66 -8.25 -4.20
CA LEU A 105 18.48 -7.38 -4.28
C LEU A 105 18.88 -5.94 -4.67
N VAL A 106 18.04 -5.28 -5.44
CA VAL A 106 18.04 -3.82 -5.52
C VAL A 106 17.53 -3.25 -4.19
N ASP A 107 17.79 -1.97 -3.93
CA ASP A 107 17.28 -1.35 -2.69
C ASP A 107 15.73 -1.31 -2.67
N GLY A 108 15.08 -1.23 -3.85
CA GLY A 108 13.63 -1.32 -4.00
C GLY A 108 12.91 -0.24 -3.19
N VAL A 109 13.44 0.98 -3.21
CA VAL A 109 12.89 2.09 -2.41
C VAL A 109 11.86 2.89 -3.19
N VAL A 110 12.03 3.01 -4.51
CA VAL A 110 11.03 3.55 -5.43
C VAL A 110 10.02 2.45 -5.74
N ASP A 111 10.52 1.26 -6.01
CA ASP A 111 9.76 0.06 -6.32
C ASP A 111 10.00 -1.04 -5.25
N ASN A 112 9.21 -1.09 -4.16
CA ASN A 112 7.99 -0.35 -3.91
C ASN A 112 7.88 0.09 -2.43
N ALA A 113 9.03 0.26 -1.71
CA ALA A 113 9.02 0.63 -0.29
C ALA A 113 8.33 1.97 0.00
N GLY A 114 8.38 2.92 -0.96
CA GLY A 114 7.66 4.19 -0.86
C GLY A 114 6.16 4.00 -0.69
N SER A 115 5.56 3.15 -1.52
CA SER A 115 4.13 2.82 -1.43
C SER A 115 3.79 2.06 -0.15
N VAL A 116 4.62 1.08 0.24
CA VAL A 116 4.45 0.31 1.48
C VAL A 116 4.37 1.24 2.68
N VAL A 117 5.31 2.18 2.82
CA VAL A 117 5.35 3.13 3.95
C VAL A 117 4.15 4.07 3.93
N ALA A 118 3.75 4.56 2.75
CA ALA A 118 2.58 5.42 2.62
C ALA A 118 1.27 4.68 2.99
N MET A 119 1.13 3.41 2.60
CA MET A 119 -0.02 2.56 2.93
C MET A 119 -0.07 2.19 4.43
N ILE A 120 1.06 1.91 5.07
CA ILE A 120 1.14 1.71 6.53
C ILE A 120 0.64 2.96 7.25
N GLU A 121 1.12 4.14 6.86
CA GLU A 121 0.70 5.40 7.48
C GLU A 121 -0.78 5.70 7.23
N ALA A 122 -1.29 5.48 6.03
CA ALA A 122 -2.72 5.64 5.72
C ALA A 122 -3.58 4.70 6.59
N THR A 123 -3.21 3.41 6.69
CA THR A 123 -3.89 2.42 7.53
C THR A 123 -3.94 2.85 9.00
N ARG A 124 -2.79 3.31 9.52
CA ARG A 124 -2.70 3.83 10.89
C ARG A 124 -3.66 5.01 11.11
N ARG A 125 -3.76 5.91 10.13
CA ARG A 125 -4.60 7.12 10.22
C ARG A 125 -6.10 6.81 10.14
N VAL A 126 -6.51 5.80 9.39
CA VAL A 126 -7.92 5.41 9.26
C VAL A 126 -8.39 4.45 10.34
N SER A 127 -7.46 3.82 11.07
CA SER A 127 -7.77 2.87 12.15
C SER A 127 -8.74 3.47 13.16
N GLY A 128 -9.86 2.76 13.39
CA GLY A 128 -10.93 3.19 14.29
C GLY A 128 -11.80 4.35 13.78
N LYS A 129 -11.68 4.73 12.49
CA LYS A 129 -12.45 5.84 11.90
C LYS A 129 -13.40 5.40 10.78
N THR A 130 -13.35 4.14 10.36
CA THR A 130 -14.16 3.59 9.27
C THR A 130 -15.33 2.77 9.79
N LYS A 131 -16.41 2.75 9.01
CA LYS A 131 -17.61 1.91 9.25
C LYS A 131 -17.39 0.49 8.74
N HIS A 132 -16.56 0.33 7.72
CA HIS A 132 -16.21 -0.95 7.12
C HIS A 132 -14.81 -1.38 7.54
N SER A 133 -14.53 -2.67 7.39
CA SER A 133 -13.19 -3.22 7.57
C SER A 133 -12.22 -2.61 6.56
N VAL A 134 -11.04 -2.23 7.03
CA VAL A 134 -9.92 -1.86 6.17
C VAL A 134 -8.81 -2.86 6.41
N THR A 135 -8.38 -3.51 5.33
CA THR A 135 -7.30 -4.48 5.36
C THR A 135 -6.09 -3.92 4.60
N LEU A 136 -4.96 -3.77 5.29
CA LEU A 136 -3.69 -3.56 4.62
C LEU A 136 -3.09 -4.94 4.31
N PHE A 137 -2.84 -5.16 3.05
CA PHE A 137 -2.30 -6.40 2.51
C PHE A 137 -0.97 -6.11 1.83
N LEU A 138 0.12 -6.47 2.50
CA LEU A 138 1.47 -6.30 1.98
C LEU A 138 1.92 -7.62 1.36
N THR A 139 2.09 -7.59 0.05
CA THR A 139 2.34 -8.76 -0.78
C THR A 139 3.82 -9.08 -0.90
N ASP A 140 4.12 -10.35 -1.01
CA ASP A 140 5.44 -10.89 -1.31
C ASP A 140 5.44 -11.50 -2.73
N GLN A 141 6.59 -11.50 -3.40
CA GLN A 141 6.78 -12.10 -4.71
C GLN A 141 5.89 -11.50 -5.82
N GLU A 142 5.64 -10.21 -5.77
CA GLU A 142 5.04 -9.47 -6.88
C GLU A 142 5.97 -9.53 -8.09
N GLU A 143 7.26 -9.26 -7.89
CA GLU A 143 8.35 -9.28 -8.87
C GLU A 143 8.56 -10.66 -9.55
N LEU A 144 8.01 -11.70 -8.95
CA LEU A 144 7.98 -13.04 -9.52
C LEU A 144 6.68 -13.35 -10.27
N GLY A 145 5.82 -12.35 -10.45
CA GLY A 145 4.56 -12.38 -11.20
C GLY A 145 3.34 -12.52 -10.31
N LEU A 146 3.13 -11.57 -9.41
CA LEU A 146 1.94 -11.35 -8.57
C LEU A 146 1.62 -12.53 -7.64
N VAL A 147 2.65 -13.31 -7.24
CA VAL A 147 2.43 -14.61 -6.60
C VAL A 147 1.72 -14.48 -5.28
N GLY A 148 2.07 -13.46 -4.47
CA GLY A 148 1.43 -13.21 -3.18
C GLY A 148 -0.02 -12.82 -3.31
N ALA A 149 -0.36 -11.95 -4.27
CA ALA A 149 -1.74 -11.57 -4.56
C ALA A 149 -2.57 -12.76 -5.03
N LEU A 150 -2.04 -13.58 -5.93
CA LEU A 150 -2.70 -14.81 -6.41
C LEU A 150 -2.90 -15.84 -5.30
N ALA A 151 -1.94 -15.98 -4.39
CA ALA A 151 -2.06 -16.85 -3.22
C ALA A 151 -3.20 -16.40 -2.29
N PHE A 152 -3.28 -15.09 -2.00
CA PHE A 152 -4.36 -14.51 -1.21
C PHE A 152 -5.73 -14.76 -1.86
N ILE A 153 -5.89 -14.45 -3.13
CA ILE A 153 -7.13 -14.64 -3.89
C ILE A 153 -7.55 -16.12 -3.88
N THR A 154 -6.59 -17.03 -4.01
CA THR A 154 -6.87 -18.48 -3.99
C THR A 154 -7.46 -18.94 -2.64
N VAL A 155 -7.00 -18.34 -1.53
CA VAL A 155 -7.43 -18.73 -0.17
C VAL A 155 -8.72 -18.03 0.24
N HIS A 156 -8.83 -16.73 -0.07
CA HIS A 156 -9.89 -15.88 0.49
C HIS A 156 -11.00 -15.52 -0.51
N GLY A 157 -10.77 -15.69 -1.82
CA GLY A 157 -11.66 -15.12 -2.84
C GLY A 157 -11.60 -13.59 -2.86
N VAL A 158 -12.57 -12.99 -3.54
CA VAL A 158 -12.70 -11.52 -3.66
C VAL A 158 -14.12 -11.00 -3.35
N GLU A 159 -15.05 -11.88 -3.00
CA GLU A 159 -16.48 -11.59 -2.87
C GLU A 159 -16.77 -10.58 -1.76
N ASP A 160 -15.96 -10.60 -0.70
CA ASP A 160 -16.08 -9.67 0.45
C ASP A 160 -15.27 -8.38 0.27
N ILE A 161 -14.63 -8.20 -0.89
CA ILE A 161 -13.84 -6.99 -1.19
C ILE A 161 -14.74 -5.96 -1.89
N ALA A 162 -14.95 -4.82 -1.25
CA ALA A 162 -15.69 -3.70 -1.84
C ALA A 162 -14.84 -2.89 -2.81
N ALA A 163 -13.57 -2.69 -2.47
CA ALA A 163 -12.62 -1.95 -3.27
C ALA A 163 -11.19 -2.40 -2.95
N VAL A 164 -10.34 -2.47 -3.97
CA VAL A 164 -8.89 -2.64 -3.85
C VAL A 164 -8.22 -1.34 -4.27
N ILE A 165 -7.37 -0.82 -3.42
CA ILE A 165 -6.49 0.31 -3.71
C ILE A 165 -5.07 -0.24 -3.74
N ASN A 166 -4.53 -0.45 -4.93
CA ASN A 166 -3.14 -0.85 -5.12
C ASN A 166 -2.25 0.40 -5.19
N ALA A 167 -1.12 0.36 -4.54
CA ALA A 167 -0.11 1.41 -4.61
C ALA A 167 1.19 0.86 -5.16
N ASP A 168 1.64 1.49 -6.24
CA ASP A 168 2.90 1.16 -6.86
C ASP A 168 3.59 2.44 -7.35
N ILE A 169 4.91 2.54 -7.06
CA ILE A 169 5.76 3.66 -7.46
C ILE A 169 5.27 5.02 -6.88
N ASN A 170 5.20 5.12 -5.56
CA ASN A 170 4.80 6.34 -4.85
C ASN A 170 5.98 7.03 -4.13
N ALA A 171 7.10 7.18 -4.81
CA ALA A 171 8.34 7.64 -4.19
C ALA A 171 8.77 9.06 -4.58
N ASN A 172 8.39 9.55 -5.77
CA ASN A 172 8.78 10.88 -6.26
C ASN A 172 7.71 11.54 -7.12
N GLY A 173 7.80 12.87 -7.23
CA GLY A 173 6.89 13.69 -8.03
C GLY A 173 5.61 14.10 -7.31
N ASP A 174 4.89 15.01 -7.95
CA ASP A 174 3.71 15.69 -7.41
C ASP A 174 2.40 15.39 -8.15
N THR A 175 2.47 14.58 -9.21
CA THR A 175 1.31 14.21 -10.02
C THR A 175 0.91 12.77 -9.71
N LEU A 176 -0.31 12.61 -9.16
CA LEU A 176 -0.92 11.30 -8.99
C LEU A 176 -1.28 10.72 -10.35
N ILE A 177 -0.88 9.49 -10.59
CA ILE A 177 -1.30 8.71 -11.75
C ILE A 177 -2.22 7.58 -11.29
N HIS A 178 -3.28 7.29 -12.05
CA HIS A 178 -4.22 6.21 -11.70
C HIS A 178 -4.73 5.46 -12.92
N GLY A 179 -4.86 4.14 -12.77
CA GLY A 179 -5.29 3.23 -13.82
C GLY A 179 -6.79 3.28 -14.09
N LEU A 180 -7.17 3.15 -15.38
CA LEU A 180 -8.55 3.01 -15.84
C LEU A 180 -8.82 1.62 -16.45
N ASN A 181 -7.81 0.77 -16.52
CA ASN A 181 -7.85 -0.54 -17.21
C ASN A 181 -8.32 -1.71 -16.32
N ASN A 182 -8.82 -1.43 -15.11
CA ASN A 182 -9.28 -2.46 -14.17
C ASN A 182 -10.78 -2.80 -14.29
N GLY A 183 -11.37 -2.56 -15.47
CA GLY A 183 -12.74 -2.97 -15.79
C GLY A 183 -13.84 -2.03 -15.25
N ALA A 184 -15.06 -2.24 -15.76
CA ALA A 184 -16.20 -1.36 -15.48
C ALA A 184 -16.63 -1.38 -13.99
N GLN A 185 -16.40 -2.48 -13.28
CA GLN A 185 -16.68 -2.62 -11.85
C GLN A 185 -15.87 -1.64 -10.99
N SER A 186 -14.76 -1.12 -11.54
CA SER A 186 -13.85 -0.20 -10.86
C SER A 186 -14.19 1.29 -11.05
N THR A 187 -15.21 1.60 -11.89
CA THR A 187 -15.54 2.98 -12.29
C THR A 187 -15.80 3.89 -11.08
N PHE A 188 -16.54 3.41 -10.08
CA PHE A 188 -16.85 4.21 -8.88
C PHE A 188 -15.59 4.60 -8.09
N ILE A 189 -14.54 3.75 -8.09
CA ILE A 189 -13.28 4.05 -7.41
C ILE A 189 -12.53 5.12 -8.20
N THR A 190 -12.45 4.99 -9.53
CA THR A 190 -11.76 5.98 -10.37
C THR A 190 -12.46 7.33 -10.37
N GLU A 191 -13.80 7.35 -10.26
CA GLU A 191 -14.57 8.57 -10.04
C GLU A 191 -14.27 9.21 -8.69
N ALA A 192 -14.21 8.41 -7.62
CA ALA A 192 -13.82 8.88 -6.29
C ALA A 192 -12.40 9.47 -6.28
N VAL A 193 -11.46 8.85 -7.01
CA VAL A 193 -10.10 9.39 -7.20
C VAL A 193 -10.14 10.76 -7.88
N ARG A 194 -10.86 10.90 -9.00
CA ARG A 194 -10.97 12.17 -9.73
C ARG A 194 -11.61 13.28 -8.90
N GLU A 195 -12.69 12.96 -8.20
CA GLU A 195 -13.34 13.90 -7.29
C GLU A 195 -12.37 14.36 -6.19
N LEU A 196 -11.65 13.42 -5.59
CA LEU A 196 -10.68 13.72 -4.54
C LEU A 196 -9.51 14.58 -5.07
N CYS A 197 -9.06 14.33 -6.31
CA CYS A 197 -8.07 15.18 -6.96
C CYS A 197 -8.55 16.64 -7.08
N MET A 198 -9.81 16.85 -7.44
CA MET A 198 -10.41 18.19 -7.52
C MET A 198 -10.55 18.83 -6.13
N GLU A 199 -11.08 18.10 -5.16
CA GLU A 199 -11.28 18.57 -3.78
C GLU A 199 -9.96 19.00 -3.13
N LEU A 200 -8.91 18.20 -3.30
CA LEU A 200 -7.59 18.44 -2.73
C LEU A 200 -6.70 19.34 -3.62
N LYS A 201 -7.21 19.75 -4.80
CA LYS A 201 -6.45 20.53 -5.80
C LYS A 201 -5.11 19.88 -6.16
N ARG A 202 -5.12 18.58 -6.36
CA ARG A 202 -3.94 17.79 -6.75
C ARG A 202 -3.84 17.69 -8.27
N SER A 203 -2.60 17.64 -8.77
CA SER A 203 -2.32 17.23 -10.14
C SER A 203 -2.59 15.73 -10.24
N CYS A 204 -3.50 15.33 -11.14
CA CYS A 204 -3.83 13.94 -11.36
C CYS A 204 -3.89 13.65 -12.85
N LEU A 205 -3.49 12.44 -13.26
CA LEU A 205 -3.46 12.02 -14.64
C LEU A 205 -4.06 10.63 -14.80
N ASP A 206 -5.06 10.53 -15.66
CA ASP A 206 -5.70 9.28 -16.05
C ASP A 206 -4.76 8.44 -16.93
N PHE A 207 -4.64 7.16 -16.60
CA PHE A 207 -3.90 6.17 -17.40
C PHE A 207 -4.87 5.15 -17.98
N PRO A 208 -5.25 5.27 -19.26
CA PRO A 208 -6.07 4.25 -19.92
C PRO A 208 -5.44 2.86 -19.88
N GLU A 209 -4.10 2.81 -19.96
CA GLU A 209 -3.27 1.62 -19.74
C GLU A 209 -2.26 1.92 -18.64
N TYR A 210 -2.51 1.39 -17.45
CA TYR A 210 -1.59 1.50 -16.30
C TYR A 210 -0.63 0.31 -16.30
N PRO A 211 0.64 0.48 -15.89
CA PRO A 211 1.56 -0.65 -15.73
C PRO A 211 0.96 -1.73 -14.81
N PRO A 212 1.08 -3.02 -15.15
CA PRO A 212 0.54 -4.10 -14.34
C PRO A 212 1.28 -4.22 -13.00
N SER A 213 0.53 -4.45 -11.92
CA SER A 213 0.99 -4.78 -10.59
C SER A 213 -0.05 -5.70 -9.94
N ASP A 214 -0.06 -5.87 -8.62
CA ASP A 214 -1.02 -6.73 -7.89
C ASP A 214 -2.50 -6.44 -8.20
N ASP A 215 -2.82 -5.21 -8.59
CA ASP A 215 -4.16 -4.82 -9.05
C ASP A 215 -4.67 -5.71 -10.18
N SER A 216 -3.78 -6.14 -11.07
CA SER A 216 -4.12 -6.99 -12.20
C SER A 216 -4.66 -8.35 -11.76
N ALA A 217 -4.10 -8.94 -10.69
CA ALA A 217 -4.59 -10.19 -10.14
C ALA A 217 -5.99 -10.03 -9.53
N PHE A 218 -6.22 -8.98 -8.74
CA PHE A 218 -7.51 -8.69 -8.13
C PHE A 218 -8.58 -8.34 -9.16
N SER A 219 -8.25 -7.51 -10.15
CA SER A 219 -9.16 -7.14 -11.23
C SER A 219 -9.55 -8.36 -12.08
N ALA A 220 -8.61 -9.24 -12.42
CA ALA A 220 -8.88 -10.47 -13.14
C ALA A 220 -9.78 -11.44 -12.36
N ALA A 221 -9.73 -11.41 -11.02
CA ALA A 221 -10.62 -12.15 -10.15
C ALA A 221 -12.01 -11.48 -9.97
N GLY A 222 -12.22 -10.29 -10.53
CA GLY A 222 -13.50 -9.57 -10.51
C GLY A 222 -13.64 -8.55 -9.38
N ALA A 223 -12.62 -8.30 -8.57
CA ALA A 223 -12.65 -7.26 -7.55
C ALA A 223 -12.62 -5.85 -8.18
N PRO A 224 -13.42 -4.89 -7.69
CA PRO A 224 -13.25 -3.49 -8.05
C PRO A 224 -11.88 -2.98 -7.58
N THR A 225 -11.06 -2.46 -8.51
CA THR A 225 -9.63 -2.19 -8.22
C THR A 225 -9.17 -0.90 -8.88
N VAL A 226 -8.29 -0.16 -8.21
CA VAL A 226 -7.52 0.95 -8.82
C VAL A 226 -6.06 0.83 -8.44
N SER A 227 -5.16 1.12 -9.39
CA SER A 227 -3.73 1.27 -9.13
C SER A 227 -3.35 2.75 -9.12
N LEU A 228 -2.52 3.15 -8.15
CA LEU A 228 -2.14 4.54 -7.88
C LEU A 228 -0.62 4.66 -7.73
N GLY A 229 -0.05 5.66 -8.40
CA GLY A 229 1.35 6.02 -8.29
C GLY A 229 1.56 7.53 -8.28
N HIS A 230 2.78 7.99 -8.04
CA HIS A 230 3.17 9.39 -8.16
C HIS A 230 4.38 9.51 -9.05
N GLN A 231 4.35 10.49 -9.95
CA GLN A 231 5.46 10.83 -10.85
C GLN A 231 5.56 12.35 -11.00
N PRO A 232 6.73 12.89 -11.34
CA PRO A 232 6.83 14.24 -11.88
C PRO A 232 5.93 14.36 -13.12
N LYS A 233 5.20 15.47 -13.27
CA LYS A 233 4.17 15.61 -14.32
C LYS A 233 4.67 15.26 -15.72
N ALA A 234 5.85 15.75 -16.10
CA ALA A 234 6.41 15.47 -17.42
C ALA A 234 6.73 13.98 -17.61
N GLU A 235 7.22 13.30 -16.57
CA GLU A 235 7.50 11.86 -16.61
C GLU A 235 6.20 11.04 -16.59
N ALA A 236 5.17 11.49 -15.87
CA ALA A 236 3.83 10.87 -15.92
C ALA A 236 3.23 10.91 -17.34
N GLU A 237 3.33 12.06 -18.02
CA GLU A 237 2.86 12.21 -19.41
C GLU A 237 3.66 11.31 -20.36
N LYS A 238 4.97 11.21 -20.16
CA LYS A 238 5.87 10.36 -20.94
C LYS A 238 5.58 8.87 -20.72
N LEU A 239 5.38 8.46 -19.45
CA LEU A 239 5.01 7.09 -19.10
C LEU A 239 3.65 6.72 -19.71
N ARG A 240 2.65 7.60 -19.63
CA ARG A 240 1.36 7.38 -20.25
C ARG A 240 1.46 7.17 -21.77
N ALA A 241 2.25 8.02 -22.44
CA ALA A 241 2.46 7.90 -23.88
C ALA A 241 3.16 6.58 -24.23
N PHE A 242 4.14 6.16 -23.44
CA PHE A 242 4.87 4.90 -23.59
C PHE A 242 3.93 3.68 -23.42
N MET A 243 3.07 3.70 -22.39
CA MET A 243 2.11 2.61 -22.15
C MET A 243 1.05 2.49 -23.25
N LEU A 244 0.59 3.61 -23.80
CA LEU A 244 -0.39 3.61 -24.92
C LEU A 244 0.21 3.17 -26.25
N ASN A 245 1.50 3.40 -26.46
CA ASN A 245 2.19 3.10 -27.70
C ASN A 245 3.55 2.46 -27.40
N PRO A 246 3.55 1.21 -26.86
CA PRO A 246 4.81 0.55 -26.56
C PRO A 246 5.62 0.37 -27.86
N PRO A 247 6.92 0.65 -27.84
CA PRO A 247 7.75 0.56 -29.03
C PRO A 247 7.89 -0.88 -29.49
N GLU A 248 7.72 -1.12 -30.81
CA GLU A 248 7.89 -2.44 -31.43
C GLU A 248 9.37 -2.91 -31.47
N THR A 249 10.29 -1.96 -31.38
CA THR A 249 11.76 -2.19 -31.39
C THR A 249 12.39 -1.53 -30.19
N ALA A 250 13.69 -1.75 -29.96
CA ALA A 250 14.41 -1.09 -28.88
C ALA A 250 14.22 0.44 -28.95
N PRO A 251 13.62 1.06 -27.93
CA PRO A 251 13.30 2.48 -27.97
C PRO A 251 14.57 3.35 -27.89
N ASP A 252 14.49 4.57 -28.41
CA ASP A 252 15.49 5.59 -28.11
C ASP A 252 15.52 5.80 -26.59
N PRO A 253 16.68 5.68 -25.93
CA PRO A 253 16.82 5.90 -24.49
C PRO A 253 16.19 7.20 -23.98
N ALA A 254 16.18 8.26 -24.81
CA ALA A 254 15.56 9.53 -24.47
C ALA A 254 14.01 9.44 -24.36
N THR A 255 13.39 8.44 -24.96
CA THR A 255 11.94 8.23 -24.94
C THR A 255 11.48 7.29 -23.83
N ILE A 256 12.41 6.58 -23.18
CA ILE A 256 12.10 5.71 -22.04
C ILE A 256 11.75 6.58 -20.85
N PRO A 257 10.57 6.38 -20.19
CA PRO A 257 10.27 7.03 -18.92
C PRO A 257 11.37 6.77 -17.88
N GLU A 258 11.72 7.80 -17.09
CA GLU A 258 12.82 7.69 -16.12
C GLU A 258 12.59 6.53 -15.15
N VAL A 259 11.36 6.35 -14.69
CA VAL A 259 10.99 5.26 -13.76
C VAL A 259 11.30 3.88 -14.30
N LEU A 260 11.07 3.62 -15.60
CA LEU A 260 11.36 2.32 -16.22
C LEU A 260 12.87 2.07 -16.39
N GLY A 261 13.69 3.14 -16.36
CA GLY A 261 15.16 3.02 -16.34
C GLY A 261 15.74 2.95 -14.92
N LEU A 262 14.92 3.19 -13.92
CA LEU A 262 15.30 3.25 -12.51
C LEU A 262 14.97 1.95 -11.76
N ILE A 263 13.71 1.52 -11.80
CA ILE A 263 13.24 0.30 -11.14
C ILE A 263 13.99 -0.94 -11.68
N HIS A 264 14.11 -1.99 -10.88
CA HIS A 264 14.82 -3.23 -11.18
C HIS A 264 16.31 -3.03 -11.49
N THR A 265 16.89 -1.88 -11.15
CA THR A 265 18.29 -1.57 -11.34
C THR A 265 18.96 -1.11 -10.03
N PRO A 266 20.30 -1.13 -9.94
CA PRO A 266 21.02 -0.57 -8.79
C PRO A 266 20.84 0.95 -8.59
N ASN A 267 20.11 1.64 -9.48
CA ASN A 267 19.82 3.07 -9.36
C ASN A 267 18.55 3.36 -8.56
N ASP A 268 17.78 2.34 -8.19
CA ASP A 268 16.63 2.47 -7.28
C ASP A 268 17.13 2.67 -5.84
N THR A 269 17.54 3.88 -5.53
CA THR A 269 18.23 4.27 -4.29
C THR A 269 17.51 5.41 -3.57
N ILE A 270 17.77 5.56 -2.26
CA ILE A 270 17.04 6.47 -1.37
C ILE A 270 17.08 7.94 -1.79
N ASP A 271 18.09 8.39 -2.53
CA ASP A 271 18.20 9.74 -3.07
C ASP A 271 17.17 10.03 -4.18
N ARG A 272 16.48 9.01 -4.70
CA ARG A 272 15.35 9.11 -5.63
C ARG A 272 14.02 9.32 -4.94
N VAL A 273 13.96 9.18 -3.62
CA VAL A 273 12.73 9.28 -2.85
C VAL A 273 12.53 10.69 -2.32
N GLU A 274 11.41 11.30 -2.65
CA GLU A 274 11.02 12.62 -2.17
C GLU A 274 10.12 12.50 -0.93
N PRO A 275 10.54 13.00 0.25
CA PRO A 275 9.74 12.92 1.47
C PRO A 275 8.35 13.57 1.35
N ALA A 276 8.23 14.61 0.52
CA ALA A 276 6.96 15.29 0.27
C ALA A 276 5.98 14.39 -0.48
N THR A 277 6.45 13.61 -1.46
CA THR A 277 5.63 12.65 -2.21
C THR A 277 5.08 11.55 -1.31
N LEU A 278 5.90 11.02 -0.39
CA LEU A 278 5.45 10.01 0.57
C LEU A 278 4.31 10.54 1.45
N ALA A 279 4.41 11.79 1.91
CA ALA A 279 3.36 12.42 2.71
C ALA A 279 2.09 12.66 1.86
N MET A 280 2.25 13.11 0.62
CA MET A 280 1.13 13.31 -0.31
C MET A 280 0.40 12.00 -0.61
N ALA A 281 1.14 10.91 -0.82
CA ALA A 281 0.58 9.58 -1.04
C ALA A 281 -0.21 9.10 0.19
N ALA A 282 0.38 9.17 1.39
CA ALA A 282 -0.30 8.78 2.63
C ALA A 282 -1.55 9.62 2.90
N ASP A 283 -1.51 10.93 2.62
CA ASP A 283 -2.68 11.83 2.73
C ASP A 283 -3.78 11.40 1.76
N PHE A 284 -3.42 11.14 0.50
CA PHE A 284 -4.37 10.77 -0.54
C PHE A 284 -5.02 9.41 -0.26
N PHE A 285 -4.24 8.39 0.10
CA PHE A 285 -4.76 7.07 0.44
C PHE A 285 -5.69 7.13 1.65
N THR A 286 -5.33 7.90 2.69
CA THR A 286 -6.20 8.14 3.86
C THR A 286 -7.53 8.73 3.43
N ALA A 287 -7.51 9.78 2.62
CA ALA A 287 -8.71 10.47 2.15
C ALA A 287 -9.57 9.58 1.24
N LEU A 288 -8.94 8.79 0.35
CA LEU A 288 -9.64 7.88 -0.56
C LEU A 288 -10.34 6.75 0.22
N VAL A 289 -9.69 6.15 1.21
CA VAL A 289 -10.32 5.15 2.08
C VAL A 289 -11.55 5.74 2.77
N LEU A 290 -11.44 6.93 3.39
CA LEU A 290 -12.57 7.56 4.09
C LEU A 290 -13.71 7.93 3.13
N LYS A 291 -13.39 8.37 1.91
CA LYS A 291 -14.37 8.69 0.87
C LYS A 291 -15.13 7.44 0.43
N LEU A 292 -14.41 6.35 0.13
CA LEU A 292 -15.01 5.08 -0.23
C LEU A 292 -15.84 4.49 0.91
N ASP A 293 -15.31 4.48 2.15
CA ASP A 293 -16.02 4.01 3.33
C ASP A 293 -17.35 4.73 3.55
N SER A 294 -17.40 6.04 3.25
CA SER A 294 -18.62 6.82 3.38
C SER A 294 -19.66 6.54 2.29
N GLY A 295 -19.22 6.07 1.13
CA GLY A 295 -20.06 5.76 -0.04
C GLY A 295 -20.51 4.30 -0.13
N LEU A 296 -19.94 3.40 0.67
CA LEU A 296 -20.38 2.00 0.76
C LEU A 296 -21.65 1.91 1.65
N GLU A 297 -22.62 1.07 1.21
CA GLU A 297 -23.87 0.79 1.92
C GLU A 297 -23.73 -0.37 2.93
#